data_840e24cca4e2c9e5026c5e2fe7c84bf5
#
_entry.id   840e24cca4e2c9e5026c5e2fe7c84bf5
#
_cell.length_a   1.000
_cell.length_b   1.000
_cell.length_c   1.000
_cell.angle_alpha   90.00
_cell.angle_beta   90.00
_cell.angle_gamma   90.00
#
_symmetry.space_group_name_H-M   'P 1'
#
loop_
_entity.id
_entity.type
_entity.pdbx_description
1 polymer ?
#
loop_
_entity_poly.entity_id
_entity_poly.type
_entity_poly.pdbx_seq_one_letter_code
_entity_poly.pdbx_strand_id
1 'polypeptide(L)'
;MTQCLNPGCLKPNPLEIKLCQSCGEKLVLAERYRPLKIIGQGGFGITFEAVDEYKPSKPFCVIKQFFPQAQGTQTLSKAAELFAQEAERLDRLGIHPQIPELFAYFTQDNRQYLLQEFIKGKNLHQELEDSGAFNESQILELLKSLLPVLEFIHSKQVIHREIKPENIIRRKKDNQLVLVDFGAAKYATMSALERTGTIIGSGCYVAPEQSVGKATFATDIYSLGVTCIHLLTGVEPFNLCDVTEGEWVWRDYLLSLVRDEVGKILDKMIVGATKKRFKNVGEILWLIQSTSKVKKRFIYSSQTFQGSTA
;
A
#
# COMPACT_ATOMS: atom_id res chain seq x y z
N MET A 1 -10.33 25.44 -6.27
CA MET A 1 -10.49 25.82 -4.85
C MET A 1 -9.26 25.33 -4.07
N THR A 2 -8.95 25.96 -2.93
CA THR A 2 -7.89 25.53 -2.01
C THR A 2 -8.51 25.05 -0.70
N GLN A 3 -7.91 24.08 -0.04
CA GLN A 3 -8.40 23.45 1.17
C GLN A 3 -7.73 24.05 2.42
N CYS A 4 -8.49 24.36 3.46
CA CYS A 4 -7.91 24.76 4.73
C CYS A 4 -7.20 23.58 5.41
N LEU A 5 -5.97 23.81 5.91
CA LEU A 5 -5.18 22.80 6.63
C LEU A 5 -5.50 22.70 8.13
N ASN A 6 -6.29 23.63 8.67
CA ASN A 6 -6.69 23.56 10.08
C ASN A 6 -7.64 22.38 10.30
N PRO A 7 -7.25 21.36 11.11
CA PRO A 7 -8.08 20.17 11.32
C PRO A 7 -9.45 20.45 11.94
N GLY A 8 -9.57 21.56 12.70
CA GLY A 8 -10.85 22.01 13.26
C GLY A 8 -11.73 22.78 12.28
N CYS A 9 -11.22 23.08 11.07
CA CYS A 9 -11.94 23.87 10.07
C CYS A 9 -12.20 23.10 8.77
N LEU A 10 -11.15 22.69 8.07
CA LEU A 10 -11.15 21.93 6.81
C LEU A 10 -12.12 22.48 5.74
N LYS A 11 -12.37 23.79 5.70
CA LYS A 11 -13.29 24.38 4.73
C LYS A 11 -12.57 24.70 3.42
N PRO A 12 -13.22 24.49 2.27
CA PRO A 12 -12.72 24.94 0.98
C PRO A 12 -12.78 26.48 0.89
N ASN A 13 -11.85 27.04 0.12
CA ASN A 13 -11.70 28.48 -0.09
C ASN A 13 -11.39 28.77 -1.57
N PRO A 14 -11.62 30.01 -2.07
CA PRO A 14 -11.11 30.44 -3.37
C PRO A 14 -9.60 30.29 -3.51
N LEU A 15 -9.10 30.05 -4.73
CA LEU A 15 -7.65 29.84 -4.95
C LEU A 15 -6.80 31.09 -4.71
N GLU A 16 -7.37 32.25 -4.93
CA GLU A 16 -6.66 33.54 -4.97
C GLU A 16 -6.33 34.07 -3.57
N ILE A 17 -7.00 33.54 -2.52
CA ILE A 17 -6.80 34.02 -1.17
C ILE A 17 -5.68 33.26 -0.45
N LYS A 18 -5.06 33.95 0.52
CA LYS A 18 -3.95 33.40 1.31
C LYS A 18 -4.35 32.93 2.71
N LEU A 19 -5.48 33.43 3.20
CA LEU A 19 -6.00 33.11 4.53
C LEU A 19 -7.38 32.49 4.42
N CYS A 20 -7.65 31.50 5.25
CA CYS A 20 -8.96 30.86 5.33
C CYS A 20 -10.04 31.84 5.78
N GLN A 21 -11.12 31.99 5.01
CA GLN A 21 -12.22 32.92 5.33
C GLN A 21 -12.98 32.54 6.61
N SER A 22 -12.86 31.28 7.05
CA SER A 22 -13.59 30.78 8.22
C SER A 22 -12.78 30.83 9.50
N CYS A 23 -11.46 30.55 9.47
CA CYS A 23 -10.64 30.43 10.68
C CYS A 23 -9.35 31.28 10.65
N GLY A 24 -9.07 31.98 9.55
CA GLY A 24 -7.87 32.82 9.44
C GLY A 24 -6.55 32.06 9.21
N GLU A 25 -6.56 30.72 9.15
CA GLU A 25 -5.35 29.90 8.93
C GLU A 25 -4.74 30.19 7.55
N LYS A 26 -3.41 30.13 7.44
CA LYS A 26 -2.71 30.22 6.14
C LYS A 26 -3.10 29.05 5.25
N LEU A 27 -3.41 29.35 3.96
CA LEU A 27 -3.83 28.39 2.96
C LEU A 27 -2.67 27.87 2.09
N VAL A 28 -1.45 28.33 2.33
CA VAL A 28 -0.24 27.87 1.64
C VAL A 28 0.76 27.41 2.68
N LEU A 29 1.05 26.12 2.68
CA LEU A 29 2.00 25.49 3.58
C LEU A 29 3.44 25.84 3.15
N ALA A 30 4.28 26.25 4.10
CA ALA A 30 5.66 26.67 3.87
C ALA A 30 5.78 27.71 2.74
N GLU A 31 4.75 28.56 2.55
CA GLU A 31 4.66 29.59 1.49
C GLU A 31 4.81 29.03 0.05
N ARG A 32 4.74 27.72 -0.12
CA ARG A 32 5.03 27.00 -1.35
C ARG A 32 3.94 26.01 -1.78
N TYR A 33 3.41 25.25 -0.86
CA TYR A 33 2.51 24.13 -1.19
C TYR A 33 1.06 24.49 -0.90
N ARG A 34 0.23 24.52 -1.95
CA ARG A 34 -1.20 24.82 -1.81
C ARG A 34 -2.03 23.55 -1.80
N PRO A 35 -2.70 23.22 -0.69
CA PRO A 35 -3.64 22.10 -0.62
C PRO A 35 -4.88 22.38 -1.47
N LEU A 36 -5.33 21.40 -2.24
CA LEU A 36 -6.48 21.53 -3.13
C LEU A 36 -7.71 20.83 -2.59
N LYS A 37 -7.57 19.60 -2.13
CA LYS A 37 -8.65 18.79 -1.55
C LYS A 37 -8.10 17.73 -0.61
N ILE A 38 -8.96 17.23 0.27
CA ILE A 38 -8.67 16.05 1.10
C ILE A 38 -8.79 14.81 0.21
N ILE A 39 -7.79 13.92 0.29
CA ILE A 39 -7.78 12.62 -0.41
C ILE A 39 -7.71 11.43 0.55
N GLY A 40 -7.53 11.68 1.86
CA GLY A 40 -7.59 10.67 2.89
C GLY A 40 -7.68 11.29 4.27
N GLN A 41 -8.39 10.63 5.17
CA GLN A 41 -8.46 10.98 6.59
C GLN A 41 -8.50 9.70 7.40
N GLY A 42 -7.62 9.59 8.37
CA GLY A 42 -7.48 8.41 9.21
C GLY A 42 -7.11 8.77 10.66
N GLY A 43 -6.91 7.75 11.49
CA GLY A 43 -6.63 7.91 12.92
C GLY A 43 -5.34 8.70 13.25
N PHE A 44 -4.47 8.92 12.28
CA PHE A 44 -3.15 9.59 12.47
C PHE A 44 -3.04 10.92 11.80
N GLY A 45 -3.95 11.24 10.87
CA GLY A 45 -3.86 12.49 10.19
C GLY A 45 -4.75 12.64 8.97
N ILE A 46 -4.46 13.70 8.25
CA ILE A 46 -5.22 14.11 7.07
C ILE A 46 -4.24 14.19 5.90
N THR A 47 -4.65 13.60 4.78
CA THR A 47 -3.87 13.60 3.54
C THR A 47 -4.55 14.50 2.51
N PHE A 48 -3.79 15.39 1.91
CA PHE A 48 -4.28 16.35 0.93
C PHE A 48 -3.58 16.15 -0.41
N GLU A 49 -4.33 16.27 -1.50
CA GLU A 49 -3.78 16.60 -2.82
C GLU A 49 -3.41 18.09 -2.81
N ALA A 50 -2.21 18.41 -3.26
CA ALA A 50 -1.68 19.77 -3.28
C ALA A 50 -0.89 20.04 -4.55
N VAL A 51 -0.50 21.31 -4.76
CA VAL A 51 0.40 21.73 -5.84
C VAL A 51 1.60 22.49 -5.27
N ASP A 52 2.74 22.35 -5.92
CA ASP A 52 3.96 23.13 -5.65
C ASP A 52 3.90 24.45 -6.47
N GLU A 53 3.56 25.54 -5.81
CA GLU A 53 3.45 26.88 -6.46
C GLU A 53 4.79 27.48 -6.88
N TYR A 54 5.93 26.96 -6.36
CA TYR A 54 7.26 27.47 -6.73
C TYR A 54 7.76 26.93 -8.06
N LYS A 55 7.15 25.86 -8.58
CA LYS A 55 7.46 25.34 -9.90
C LYS A 55 6.47 25.91 -10.93
N PRO A 56 6.94 26.45 -12.08
CA PRO A 56 6.03 27.01 -13.10
C PRO A 56 4.95 26.03 -13.57
N SER A 57 5.27 24.74 -13.65
CA SER A 57 4.32 23.67 -14.02
C SER A 57 3.31 23.33 -12.94
N LYS A 58 3.46 23.87 -11.71
CA LYS A 58 2.63 23.58 -10.54
C LYS A 58 2.33 22.10 -10.39
N PRO A 59 3.35 21.22 -10.31
CA PRO A 59 3.14 19.79 -10.23
C PRO A 59 2.36 19.42 -8.98
N PHE A 60 1.54 18.38 -9.10
CA PHE A 60 0.82 17.82 -7.95
C PHE A 60 1.79 17.17 -6.97
N CYS A 61 1.47 17.30 -5.68
CA CYS A 61 2.13 16.63 -4.58
C CYS A 61 1.09 16.18 -3.54
N VAL A 62 1.51 15.36 -2.60
CA VAL A 62 0.71 14.95 -1.44
C VAL A 62 1.26 15.65 -0.21
N ILE A 63 0.37 16.24 0.59
CA ILE A 63 0.65 16.69 1.95
C ILE A 63 0.00 15.69 2.91
N LYS A 64 0.79 14.98 3.71
CA LYS A 64 0.30 14.26 4.89
C LYS A 64 0.51 15.16 6.10
N GLN A 65 -0.57 15.51 6.79
CA GLN A 65 -0.56 16.27 8.04
C GLN A 65 -0.78 15.32 9.20
N PHE A 66 0.17 15.28 10.13
CA PHE A 66 0.01 14.53 11.36
C PHE A 66 -1.04 15.21 12.25
N PHE A 67 -2.12 14.49 12.51
CA PHE A 67 -3.21 14.91 13.38
C PHE A 67 -3.86 13.68 14.02
N PRO A 68 -3.21 13.08 15.04
CA PRO A 68 -3.72 11.87 15.67
C PRO A 68 -4.99 12.16 16.46
N GLN A 69 -6.00 11.30 16.27
CA GLN A 69 -7.24 11.34 17.05
C GLN A 69 -7.13 10.58 18.38
N ALA A 70 -5.97 9.94 18.63
CA ALA A 70 -5.74 9.17 19.83
C ALA A 70 -5.59 10.06 21.08
N GLN A 71 -6.15 9.63 22.22
CA GLN A 71 -6.00 10.28 23.51
C GLN A 71 -4.90 9.62 24.34
N GLY A 72 -4.11 10.42 25.05
CA GLY A 72 -3.02 9.98 25.93
C GLY A 72 -1.62 10.33 25.39
N THR A 73 -0.78 10.89 26.27
CA THR A 73 0.54 11.43 25.91
C THR A 73 1.50 10.38 25.33
N GLN A 74 1.53 9.16 25.87
CA GLN A 74 2.39 8.07 25.35
C GLN A 74 1.98 7.60 23.96
N THR A 75 0.67 7.53 23.68
CA THR A 75 0.14 7.16 22.37
C THR A 75 0.44 8.22 21.32
N LEU A 76 0.33 9.51 21.70
CA LEU A 76 0.66 10.62 20.82
C LEU A 76 2.15 10.67 20.47
N SER A 77 3.02 10.47 21.46
CA SER A 77 4.48 10.43 21.23
C SER A 77 4.86 9.28 20.30
N LYS A 78 4.29 8.10 20.50
CA LYS A 78 4.55 6.95 19.64
C LYS A 78 4.02 7.14 18.22
N ALA A 79 2.85 7.75 18.07
CA ALA A 79 2.30 8.07 16.76
C ALA A 79 3.17 9.10 16.01
N ALA A 80 3.69 10.13 16.71
CA ALA A 80 4.60 11.12 16.12
C ALA A 80 5.92 10.46 15.67
N GLU A 81 6.48 9.56 16.49
CA GLU A 81 7.68 8.79 16.13
C GLU A 81 7.45 7.95 14.86
N LEU A 82 6.31 7.27 14.75
CA LEU A 82 5.99 6.46 13.58
C LEU A 82 5.80 7.31 12.32
N PHE A 83 5.21 8.49 12.45
CA PHE A 83 5.09 9.44 11.33
C PHE A 83 6.46 9.95 10.87
N ALA A 84 7.37 10.26 11.80
CA ALA A 84 8.76 10.60 11.47
C ALA A 84 9.49 9.44 10.80
N GLN A 85 9.30 8.21 11.28
CA GLN A 85 9.90 7.01 10.67
C GLN A 85 9.43 6.75 9.23
N GLU A 86 8.20 7.16 8.84
CA GLU A 86 7.77 7.10 7.45
C GLU A 86 8.63 8.00 6.56
N ALA A 87 8.88 9.24 7.00
CA ALA A 87 9.75 10.15 6.28
C ALA A 87 11.18 9.61 6.16
N GLU A 88 11.75 9.08 7.26
CA GLU A 88 13.10 8.47 7.26
C GLU A 88 13.20 7.27 6.31
N ARG A 89 12.14 6.46 6.21
CA ARG A 89 12.11 5.32 5.26
C ARG A 89 12.11 5.80 3.82
N LEU A 90 11.25 6.75 3.48
CA LEU A 90 11.19 7.32 2.13
C LEU A 90 12.50 7.99 1.75
N ASP A 91 13.11 8.75 2.67
CA ASP A 91 14.43 9.37 2.45
C ASP A 91 15.51 8.32 2.20
N ARG A 92 15.57 7.26 3.01
CA ARG A 92 16.51 6.14 2.86
C ARG A 92 16.33 5.38 1.54
N LEU A 93 15.11 5.26 1.03
CA LEU A 93 14.81 4.62 -0.25
C LEU A 93 15.27 5.47 -1.44
N GLY A 94 15.29 6.81 -1.29
CA GLY A 94 15.66 7.71 -2.34
C GLY A 94 14.68 7.65 -3.54
N ILE A 95 15.19 7.96 -4.75
CA ILE A 95 14.37 7.99 -5.96
C ILE A 95 14.22 6.57 -6.54
N HIS A 96 12.99 6.10 -6.63
CA HIS A 96 12.63 4.81 -7.23
C HIS A 96 11.33 4.93 -8.06
N PRO A 97 11.24 4.37 -9.28
CA PRO A 97 10.10 4.59 -10.17
C PRO A 97 8.76 4.05 -9.65
N GLN A 98 8.77 3.15 -8.67
CA GLN A 98 7.59 2.52 -8.10
C GLN A 98 7.38 2.84 -6.60
N ILE A 99 8.04 3.89 -6.09
CA ILE A 99 7.90 4.39 -4.73
C ILE A 99 7.79 5.91 -4.82
N PRO A 100 6.85 6.59 -4.13
CA PRO A 100 6.78 8.04 -4.14
C PRO A 100 8.05 8.68 -3.60
N GLU A 101 8.56 9.70 -4.29
CA GLU A 101 9.68 10.51 -3.82
C GLU A 101 9.26 11.35 -2.62
N LEU A 102 10.08 11.37 -1.56
CA LEU A 102 9.93 12.31 -0.45
C LEU A 102 10.41 13.69 -0.89
N PHE A 103 9.57 14.71 -0.78
CA PHE A 103 9.94 16.09 -1.11
C PHE A 103 10.40 16.88 0.11
N ALA A 104 9.73 16.70 1.25
CA ALA A 104 10.08 17.36 2.49
C ALA A 104 9.41 16.70 3.71
N TYR A 105 10.03 16.87 4.87
CA TYR A 105 9.45 16.58 6.18
C TYR A 105 9.82 17.70 7.14
N PHE A 106 8.84 18.33 7.79
CA PHE A 106 9.08 19.44 8.68
C PHE A 106 7.92 19.68 9.66
N THR A 107 8.17 20.51 10.66
CA THR A 107 7.15 21.01 11.59
C THR A 107 6.86 22.49 11.29
N GLN A 108 5.59 22.84 11.18
CA GLN A 108 5.11 24.21 11.10
C GLN A 108 3.88 24.38 11.99
N ASP A 109 3.79 25.46 12.76
CA ASP A 109 2.69 25.78 13.66
C ASP A 109 2.31 24.59 14.58
N ASN A 110 3.33 23.95 15.18
CA ASN A 110 3.24 22.75 16.02
C ASN A 110 2.58 21.52 15.36
N ARG A 111 2.53 21.46 14.04
CA ARG A 111 2.04 20.31 13.26
C ARG A 111 3.15 19.76 12.38
N GLN A 112 3.25 18.45 12.32
CA GLN A 112 4.20 17.76 11.45
C GLN A 112 3.58 17.52 10.08
N TYR A 113 4.40 17.71 9.04
CA TYR A 113 4.00 17.52 7.64
C TYR A 113 5.03 16.69 6.91
N LEU A 114 4.53 15.76 6.12
CA LEU A 114 5.30 14.98 5.14
C LEU A 114 4.77 15.32 3.74
N LEU A 115 5.68 15.70 2.85
CA LEU A 115 5.37 16.00 1.45
C LEU A 115 6.02 14.97 0.55
N GLN A 116 5.24 14.44 -0.37
CA GLN A 116 5.72 13.41 -1.29
C GLN A 116 5.11 13.55 -2.69
N GLU A 117 5.64 12.79 -3.64
CA GLU A 117 5.12 12.69 -4.99
C GLU A 117 3.65 12.26 -4.99
N PHE A 118 2.83 12.94 -5.82
CA PHE A 118 1.46 12.52 -6.08
C PHE A 118 1.42 11.51 -7.23
N ILE A 119 0.98 10.29 -6.95
CA ILE A 119 0.84 9.24 -7.96
C ILE A 119 -0.56 9.30 -8.57
N LYS A 120 -0.65 9.83 -9.78
CA LYS A 120 -1.92 9.91 -10.52
C LYS A 120 -2.31 8.54 -11.06
N GLY A 121 -3.40 7.96 -10.54
CA GLY A 121 -3.89 6.64 -10.92
C GLY A 121 -5.05 6.18 -10.06
N LYS A 122 -5.46 4.92 -10.23
CA LYS A 122 -6.38 4.22 -9.33
C LYS A 122 -5.60 3.25 -8.46
N ASN A 123 -6.01 3.07 -7.22
CA ASN A 123 -5.48 2.00 -6.41
C ASN A 123 -6.17 0.66 -6.77
N LEU A 124 -5.58 -0.46 -6.36
CA LEU A 124 -6.10 -1.78 -6.75
C LEU A 124 -7.44 -2.12 -6.08
N HIS A 125 -7.79 -1.48 -4.96
CA HIS A 125 -9.12 -1.61 -4.37
C HIS A 125 -10.18 -0.97 -5.28
N GLN A 126 -9.93 0.24 -5.77
CA GLN A 126 -10.80 0.90 -6.75
C GLN A 126 -10.91 0.11 -8.07
N GLU A 127 -9.82 -0.53 -8.53
CA GLU A 127 -9.89 -1.41 -9.71
C GLU A 127 -10.75 -2.65 -9.45
N LEU A 128 -10.65 -3.23 -8.24
CA LEU A 128 -11.48 -4.35 -7.81
C LEU A 128 -12.96 -3.97 -7.78
N GLU A 129 -13.31 -2.82 -7.20
CA GLU A 129 -14.69 -2.30 -7.17
C GLU A 129 -15.24 -2.03 -8.56
N ASP A 130 -14.44 -1.45 -9.46
CA ASP A 130 -14.87 -1.05 -10.80
C ASP A 130 -14.97 -2.23 -11.78
N SER A 131 -14.09 -3.22 -11.66
CA SER A 131 -13.88 -4.26 -12.67
C SER A 131 -14.09 -5.70 -12.18
N GLY A 132 -14.33 -5.87 -10.88
CA GLY A 132 -14.50 -7.18 -10.24
C GLY A 132 -13.17 -7.88 -9.98
N ALA A 133 -13.26 -9.14 -9.54
CA ALA A 133 -12.10 -9.93 -9.13
C ALA A 133 -11.07 -10.12 -10.25
N PHE A 134 -9.80 -10.14 -9.86
CA PHE A 134 -8.68 -10.32 -10.76
C PHE A 134 -8.55 -11.79 -11.18
N ASN A 135 -8.05 -12.02 -12.39
CA ASN A 135 -7.69 -13.35 -12.84
C ASN A 135 -6.21 -13.68 -12.52
N GLU A 136 -5.83 -14.96 -12.71
CA GLU A 136 -4.46 -15.43 -12.46
C GLU A 136 -3.38 -14.61 -13.20
N SER A 137 -3.65 -14.20 -14.45
CA SER A 137 -2.67 -13.44 -15.24
C SER A 137 -2.39 -12.08 -14.61
N GLN A 138 -3.43 -11.38 -14.15
CA GLN A 138 -3.33 -10.09 -13.46
C GLN A 138 -2.57 -10.22 -12.13
N ILE A 139 -2.79 -11.30 -11.38
CA ILE A 139 -2.03 -11.57 -10.15
C ILE A 139 -0.56 -11.88 -10.44
N LEU A 140 -0.27 -12.64 -11.48
CA LEU A 140 1.12 -12.90 -11.87
C LEU A 140 1.85 -11.63 -12.33
N GLU A 141 1.15 -10.74 -13.04
CA GLU A 141 1.67 -9.40 -13.41
C GLU A 141 1.93 -8.54 -12.18
N LEU A 142 0.99 -8.52 -11.23
CA LEU A 142 1.14 -7.83 -9.95
C LEU A 142 2.38 -8.34 -9.20
N LEU A 143 2.50 -9.64 -9.03
CA LEU A 143 3.65 -10.24 -8.34
C LEU A 143 4.97 -9.92 -9.05
N LYS A 144 5.03 -10.04 -10.40
CA LYS A 144 6.24 -9.69 -11.18
C LYS A 144 6.61 -8.22 -11.07
N SER A 145 5.63 -7.34 -10.90
CA SER A 145 5.85 -5.89 -10.75
C SER A 145 6.30 -5.52 -9.33
N LEU A 146 5.69 -6.09 -8.29
CA LEU A 146 5.91 -5.65 -6.90
C LEU A 146 7.01 -6.42 -6.17
N LEU A 147 7.26 -7.70 -6.50
CA LEU A 147 8.31 -8.46 -5.84
C LEU A 147 9.70 -7.80 -6.00
N PRO A 148 10.11 -7.26 -7.17
CA PRO A 148 11.36 -6.50 -7.29
C PRO A 148 11.38 -5.23 -6.42
N VAL A 149 10.23 -4.57 -6.23
CA VAL A 149 10.12 -3.40 -5.34
C VAL A 149 10.36 -3.83 -3.90
N LEU A 150 9.77 -4.95 -3.47
CA LEU A 150 10.01 -5.50 -2.13
C LEU A 150 11.46 -5.91 -1.93
N GLU A 151 12.09 -6.53 -2.92
CA GLU A 151 13.52 -6.89 -2.87
C GLU A 151 14.37 -5.64 -2.68
N PHE A 152 14.08 -4.57 -3.41
CA PHE A 152 14.76 -3.29 -3.28
C PHE A 152 14.59 -2.69 -1.88
N ILE A 153 13.37 -2.56 -1.35
CA ILE A 153 13.16 -1.96 -0.02
C ILE A 153 13.77 -2.81 1.09
N HIS A 154 13.71 -4.15 0.99
CA HIS A 154 14.32 -5.06 1.92
C HIS A 154 15.86 -4.97 1.90
N SER A 155 16.48 -4.76 0.72
CA SER A 155 17.92 -4.50 0.60
C SER A 155 18.36 -3.23 1.34
N LYS A 156 17.46 -2.26 1.44
CA LYS A 156 17.63 -1.01 2.20
C LYS A 156 17.22 -1.13 3.67
N GLN A 157 16.96 -2.35 4.15
CA GLN A 157 16.49 -2.63 5.52
C GLN A 157 15.17 -1.93 5.87
N VAL A 158 14.31 -1.68 4.88
CA VAL A 158 12.97 -1.13 5.07
C VAL A 158 11.95 -2.25 4.96
N ILE A 159 10.99 -2.29 5.88
CA ILE A 159 9.81 -3.15 5.85
C ILE A 159 8.61 -2.25 5.65
N HIS A 160 7.76 -2.53 4.65
CA HIS A 160 6.61 -1.70 4.31
C HIS A 160 5.52 -1.75 5.38
N ARG A 161 5.17 -2.95 5.85
CA ARG A 161 4.19 -3.25 6.92
C ARG A 161 2.73 -2.97 6.59
N GLU A 162 2.42 -2.45 5.41
CA GLU A 162 1.07 -2.02 5.06
C GLU A 162 0.70 -2.30 3.60
N ILE A 163 1.10 -3.48 3.09
CA ILE A 163 0.77 -3.90 1.73
C ILE A 163 -0.68 -4.37 1.70
N LYS A 164 -1.51 -3.62 0.95
CA LYS A 164 -2.93 -3.88 0.73
C LYS A 164 -3.37 -3.19 -0.56
N PRO A 165 -4.52 -3.55 -1.16
CA PRO A 165 -4.95 -2.99 -2.44
C PRO A 165 -5.01 -1.47 -2.48
N GLU A 166 -5.39 -0.80 -1.39
CA GLU A 166 -5.48 0.66 -1.29
C GLU A 166 -4.11 1.34 -1.38
N ASN A 167 -3.04 0.64 -0.99
CA ASN A 167 -1.67 1.17 -0.97
C ASN A 167 -0.85 0.78 -2.21
N ILE A 168 -1.50 0.25 -3.24
CA ILE A 168 -0.89 -0.07 -4.53
C ILE A 168 -1.63 0.70 -5.61
N ILE A 169 -0.99 1.70 -6.21
CA ILE A 169 -1.60 2.55 -7.24
C ILE A 169 -1.08 2.14 -8.62
N ARG A 170 -2.00 1.86 -9.55
CA ARG A 170 -1.67 1.74 -10.98
C ARG A 170 -1.56 3.14 -11.56
N ARG A 171 -0.33 3.56 -11.83
CA ARG A 171 -0.03 4.90 -12.34
C ARG A 171 -0.55 5.08 -13.77
N LYS A 172 -1.35 6.13 -13.97
CA LYS A 172 -2.08 6.37 -15.25
C LYS A 172 -1.18 6.52 -16.47
N LYS A 173 0.06 7.07 -16.32
CA LYS A 173 0.92 7.40 -17.46
C LYS A 173 1.55 6.18 -18.14
N ASP A 174 1.79 5.10 -17.41
CA ASP A 174 2.59 3.95 -17.85
C ASP A 174 2.08 2.60 -17.34
N ASN A 175 0.95 2.58 -16.64
CA ASN A 175 0.34 1.40 -16.01
C ASN A 175 1.23 0.70 -14.97
N GLN A 176 2.34 1.32 -14.56
CA GLN A 176 3.22 0.76 -13.56
C GLN A 176 2.56 0.79 -12.17
N LEU A 177 2.72 -0.29 -11.40
CA LEU A 177 2.27 -0.33 -10.01
C LEU A 177 3.25 0.41 -9.12
N VAL A 178 2.74 1.31 -8.31
CA VAL A 178 3.51 2.11 -7.35
C VAL A 178 3.03 1.77 -5.95
N LEU A 179 3.95 1.39 -5.08
CA LEU A 179 3.69 1.08 -3.69
C LEU A 179 3.76 2.36 -2.87
N VAL A 180 2.68 2.72 -2.19
CA VAL A 180 2.54 3.96 -1.41
C VAL A 180 2.25 3.66 0.05
N ASP A 181 2.45 4.62 0.94
CA ASP A 181 2.14 4.58 2.37
C ASP A 181 2.98 3.56 3.17
N PHE A 182 4.17 3.98 3.60
CA PHE A 182 5.17 3.12 4.26
C PHE A 182 4.94 2.92 5.77
N GLY A 183 3.67 2.84 6.20
CA GLY A 183 3.30 2.18 7.46
C GLY A 183 3.57 2.93 8.76
N ALA A 184 3.31 4.23 8.81
CA ALA A 184 3.31 4.96 10.09
C ALA A 184 2.10 4.62 10.96
N ALA A 185 0.96 4.35 10.34
CA ALA A 185 -0.35 4.42 10.97
C ALA A 185 -0.79 3.21 11.81
N LYS A 186 -0.29 2.00 11.55
CA LYS A 186 -0.91 0.78 12.10
C LYS A 186 -0.60 0.44 13.55
N TYR A 187 0.54 0.84 14.07
CA TYR A 187 0.92 0.41 15.42
C TYR A 187 -0.02 0.97 16.49
N ALA A 188 -0.50 2.19 16.35
CA ALA A 188 -1.42 2.80 17.31
C ALA A 188 -2.87 2.33 17.13
N THR A 189 -3.33 1.98 15.89
CA THR A 189 -4.65 1.38 15.69
C THR A 189 -4.76 -0.03 16.25
N MET A 190 -3.70 -0.83 16.23
CA MET A 190 -3.72 -2.15 16.86
C MET A 190 -3.92 -2.06 18.38
N SER A 191 -3.23 -1.14 19.06
CA SER A 191 -3.45 -0.91 20.50
C SER A 191 -4.85 -0.37 20.83
N ALA A 192 -5.48 0.37 19.92
CA ALA A 192 -6.87 0.83 20.07
C ALA A 192 -7.89 -0.30 19.79
N LEU A 193 -7.60 -1.17 18.80
CA LEU A 193 -8.42 -2.33 18.44
C LEU A 193 -8.38 -3.42 19.52
N GLU A 194 -7.23 -3.67 20.15
CA GLU A 194 -7.12 -4.57 21.30
C GLU A 194 -8.00 -4.13 22.48
N ARG A 195 -8.18 -2.81 22.68
CA ARG A 195 -9.06 -2.27 23.73
C ARG A 195 -10.55 -2.35 23.39
N THR A 196 -10.92 -2.39 22.12
CA THR A 196 -12.34 -2.38 21.70
C THR A 196 -12.85 -3.73 21.24
N GLY A 197 -11.99 -4.74 21.11
CA GLY A 197 -12.35 -6.07 20.62
C GLY A 197 -12.87 -6.11 19.17
N THR A 198 -12.76 -5.01 18.43
CA THR A 198 -13.28 -4.88 17.06
C THR A 198 -12.14 -4.92 16.07
N ILE A 199 -11.92 -6.07 15.44
CA ILE A 199 -11.02 -6.21 14.28
C ILE A 199 -11.80 -5.76 13.05
N ILE A 200 -11.61 -4.52 12.59
CA ILE A 200 -12.26 -4.00 11.38
C ILE A 200 -11.26 -4.01 10.21
N GLY A 201 -11.57 -4.76 9.15
CA GLY A 201 -11.02 -4.74 7.80
C GLY A 201 -9.50 -4.81 7.62
N SER A 202 -8.77 -3.80 8.04
CA SER A 202 -7.30 -3.71 7.86
C SER A 202 -6.49 -4.76 8.63
N GLY A 203 -7.03 -5.36 9.69
CA GLY A 203 -6.32 -6.34 10.53
C GLY A 203 -5.91 -7.61 9.79
N CYS A 204 -6.68 -8.04 8.81
CA CYS A 204 -6.48 -9.31 8.13
C CYS A 204 -5.29 -9.33 7.14
N TYR A 205 -4.79 -8.17 6.68
CA TYR A 205 -3.56 -8.09 5.88
C TYR A 205 -2.29 -8.14 6.76
N VAL A 206 -2.44 -7.96 8.07
CA VAL A 206 -1.34 -7.90 9.02
C VAL A 206 -0.84 -9.30 9.33
N ALA A 207 0.45 -9.54 9.11
CA ALA A 207 1.06 -10.81 9.49
C ALA A 207 1.02 -11.03 11.01
N PRO A 208 0.83 -12.28 11.49
CA PRO A 208 0.74 -12.58 12.92
C PRO A 208 1.91 -12.04 13.75
N GLU A 209 3.14 -12.10 13.22
CA GLU A 209 4.31 -11.56 13.91
C GLU A 209 4.31 -10.04 14.01
N GLN A 210 3.67 -9.34 13.06
CA GLN A 210 3.55 -7.88 13.12
C GLN A 210 2.59 -7.45 14.23
N SER A 211 1.52 -8.20 14.48
CA SER A 211 0.54 -7.88 15.52
C SER A 211 1.15 -7.87 16.93
N VAL A 212 2.24 -8.63 17.12
CA VAL A 212 3.02 -8.66 18.37
C VAL A 212 4.31 -7.82 18.30
N GLY A 213 4.39 -6.88 17.34
CA GLY A 213 5.50 -5.93 17.22
C GLY A 213 6.80 -6.50 16.63
N LYS A 214 6.79 -7.72 16.07
CA LYS A 214 7.98 -8.44 15.55
C LYS A 214 7.98 -8.51 14.03
N ALA A 215 7.65 -7.41 13.33
CA ALA A 215 7.67 -7.35 11.89
C ALA A 215 9.07 -7.70 11.32
N THR A 216 9.08 -8.48 10.23
CA THR A 216 10.27 -8.90 9.48
C THR A 216 10.02 -8.72 7.98
N PHE A 217 11.01 -8.98 7.12
CA PHE A 217 10.81 -8.96 5.66
C PHE A 217 9.73 -9.96 5.20
N ALA A 218 9.58 -11.09 5.90
CA ALA A 218 8.53 -12.05 5.62
C ALA A 218 7.11 -11.52 5.91
N THR A 219 6.99 -10.46 6.71
CA THR A 219 5.72 -9.76 6.97
C THR A 219 5.15 -9.17 5.68
N ASP A 220 6.00 -8.51 4.87
CA ASP A 220 5.57 -7.94 3.59
C ASP A 220 5.16 -9.02 2.58
N ILE A 221 5.84 -10.18 2.59
CA ILE A 221 5.46 -11.35 1.78
C ILE A 221 4.06 -11.85 2.14
N TYR A 222 3.75 -11.92 3.43
CA TYR A 222 2.41 -12.31 3.90
C TYR A 222 1.35 -11.33 3.44
N SER A 223 1.54 -10.05 3.71
CA SER A 223 0.57 -9.00 3.33
C SER A 223 0.34 -8.94 1.81
N LEU A 224 1.39 -9.15 0.99
CA LEU A 224 1.25 -9.26 -0.46
C LEU A 224 0.47 -10.52 -0.86
N GLY A 225 0.68 -11.66 -0.19
CA GLY A 225 -0.08 -12.89 -0.41
C GLY A 225 -1.57 -12.69 -0.12
N VAL A 226 -1.90 -12.09 1.03
CA VAL A 226 -3.30 -11.77 1.39
C VAL A 226 -3.92 -10.77 0.40
N THR A 227 -3.15 -9.78 -0.06
CA THR A 227 -3.58 -8.86 -1.12
C THR A 227 -3.94 -9.62 -2.40
N CYS A 228 -3.12 -10.59 -2.82
CA CYS A 228 -3.39 -11.39 -4.01
C CYS A 228 -4.67 -12.23 -3.87
N ILE A 229 -4.89 -12.91 -2.74
CA ILE A 229 -6.11 -13.72 -2.55
C ILE A 229 -7.37 -12.86 -2.48
N HIS A 230 -7.29 -11.68 -1.84
CA HIS A 230 -8.41 -10.71 -1.86
C HIS A 230 -8.74 -10.27 -3.29
N LEU A 231 -7.75 -9.89 -4.08
CA LEU A 231 -7.97 -9.48 -5.48
C LEU A 231 -8.49 -10.62 -6.36
N LEU A 232 -8.07 -11.89 -6.12
CA LEU A 232 -8.56 -13.07 -6.86
C LEU A 232 -10.02 -13.42 -6.57
N THR A 233 -10.43 -13.24 -5.33
CA THR A 233 -11.76 -13.66 -4.87
C THR A 233 -12.78 -12.52 -4.90
N GLY A 234 -12.32 -11.26 -4.75
CA GLY A 234 -13.17 -10.10 -4.51
C GLY A 234 -13.83 -10.12 -3.13
N VAL A 235 -13.42 -11.04 -2.25
CA VAL A 235 -13.98 -11.22 -0.90
C VAL A 235 -13.00 -10.67 0.13
N GLU A 236 -13.53 -9.89 1.09
CA GLU A 236 -12.72 -9.33 2.18
C GLU A 236 -11.93 -10.42 2.91
N PRO A 237 -10.64 -10.21 3.20
CA PRO A 237 -9.76 -11.23 3.79
C PRO A 237 -10.27 -11.82 5.11
N PHE A 238 -11.06 -11.05 5.87
CA PHE A 238 -11.70 -11.54 7.11
C PHE A 238 -12.60 -12.74 6.85
N ASN A 239 -13.32 -12.74 5.73
CA ASN A 239 -14.25 -13.81 5.35
C ASN A 239 -13.54 -14.99 4.65
N LEU A 240 -12.25 -14.86 4.33
CA LEU A 240 -11.45 -15.90 3.69
C LEU A 240 -10.63 -16.73 4.68
N CYS A 241 -10.72 -16.42 5.97
CA CYS A 241 -10.01 -17.12 7.04
C CYS A 241 -11.00 -17.84 7.94
N ASP A 242 -10.90 -19.16 8.03
CA ASP A 242 -11.57 -19.92 9.09
C ASP A 242 -10.82 -19.69 10.40
N VAL A 243 -11.40 -18.85 11.26
CA VAL A 243 -10.80 -18.49 12.56
C VAL A 243 -10.78 -19.65 13.56
N THR A 244 -11.62 -20.68 13.34
CA THR A 244 -11.71 -21.86 14.21
C THR A 244 -10.52 -22.79 14.00
N GLU A 245 -10.21 -23.05 12.74
CA GLU A 245 -9.11 -23.92 12.32
C GLU A 245 -7.81 -23.13 12.04
N GLY A 246 -7.89 -21.79 11.92
CA GLY A 246 -6.76 -20.93 11.57
C GLY A 246 -6.29 -21.12 10.12
N GLU A 247 -7.17 -21.57 9.24
CA GLU A 247 -6.87 -21.91 7.85
C GLU A 247 -7.48 -20.90 6.87
N TRP A 248 -6.81 -20.74 5.75
CA TRP A 248 -7.29 -19.91 4.65
C TRP A 248 -8.13 -20.75 3.69
N VAL A 249 -9.42 -20.39 3.51
CA VAL A 249 -10.40 -21.08 2.64
C VAL A 249 -10.63 -20.35 1.30
N TRP A 250 -9.68 -19.50 0.89
CA TRP A 250 -9.81 -18.60 -0.25
C TRP A 250 -10.11 -19.30 -1.58
N ARG A 251 -9.73 -20.58 -1.75
CA ARG A 251 -9.96 -21.34 -2.99
C ARG A 251 -11.43 -21.59 -3.26
N ASP A 252 -12.25 -21.69 -2.23
CA ASP A 252 -13.70 -21.91 -2.33
C ASP A 252 -14.44 -20.70 -2.90
N TYR A 253 -13.79 -19.52 -2.87
CA TYR A 253 -14.32 -18.26 -3.35
C TYR A 253 -13.78 -17.82 -4.71
N LEU A 254 -13.00 -18.68 -5.40
CA LEU A 254 -12.43 -18.35 -6.70
C LEU A 254 -13.52 -18.23 -7.77
N LEU A 255 -13.55 -17.11 -8.47
CA LEU A 255 -14.44 -16.89 -9.62
C LEU A 255 -13.83 -17.39 -10.95
N SER A 256 -12.54 -17.68 -10.99
CA SER A 256 -11.83 -18.19 -12.15
C SER A 256 -10.78 -19.23 -11.74
N LEU A 257 -10.41 -20.10 -12.68
CA LEU A 257 -9.41 -21.13 -12.42
C LEU A 257 -8.03 -20.50 -12.14
N VAL A 258 -7.42 -20.95 -11.06
CA VAL A 258 -6.04 -20.66 -10.69
C VAL A 258 -5.26 -21.97 -10.71
N ARG A 259 -4.14 -22.00 -11.43
CA ARG A 259 -3.28 -23.18 -11.51
C ARG A 259 -2.75 -23.56 -10.12
N ASP A 260 -2.60 -24.86 -9.91
CA ASP A 260 -2.19 -25.41 -8.62
C ASP A 260 -0.80 -24.89 -8.18
N GLU A 261 0.13 -24.70 -9.12
CA GLU A 261 1.44 -24.13 -8.83
C GLU A 261 1.36 -22.70 -8.32
N VAL A 262 0.49 -21.88 -8.90
CA VAL A 262 0.27 -20.49 -8.47
C VAL A 262 -0.42 -20.48 -7.10
N GLY A 263 -1.43 -21.33 -6.93
CA GLY A 263 -2.11 -21.50 -5.65
C GLY A 263 -1.16 -21.90 -4.53
N LYS A 264 -0.26 -22.87 -4.75
CA LYS A 264 0.76 -23.28 -3.76
C LYS A 264 1.74 -22.15 -3.40
N ILE A 265 2.08 -21.28 -4.36
CA ILE A 265 2.90 -20.07 -4.06
C ILE A 265 2.14 -19.17 -3.11
N LEU A 266 0.86 -18.85 -3.41
CA LEU A 266 0.04 -17.99 -2.58
C LEU A 266 -0.16 -18.58 -1.17
N ASP A 267 -0.48 -19.88 -1.07
CA ASP A 267 -0.61 -20.58 0.22
C ASP A 267 0.66 -20.42 1.06
N LYS A 268 1.84 -20.64 0.45
CA LYS A 268 3.11 -20.50 1.16
C LYS A 268 3.42 -19.06 1.56
N MET A 269 2.93 -18.05 0.81
CA MET A 269 3.07 -16.64 1.18
C MET A 269 2.27 -16.30 2.43
N ILE A 270 1.06 -16.86 2.60
CA ILE A 270 0.13 -16.54 3.69
C ILE A 270 0.22 -17.46 4.90
N VAL A 271 1.21 -18.38 4.95
CA VAL A 271 1.42 -19.23 6.14
C VAL A 271 1.69 -18.35 7.35
N GLY A 272 0.93 -18.54 8.44
CA GLY A 272 1.10 -17.79 9.70
C GLY A 272 2.49 -17.97 10.33
N ALA A 273 3.05 -19.18 10.28
CA ALA A 273 4.37 -19.46 10.83
C ALA A 273 5.51 -18.93 9.93
N THR A 274 6.16 -17.85 10.34
CA THR A 274 7.23 -17.16 9.59
C THR A 274 8.31 -18.10 9.04
N LYS A 275 8.72 -19.11 9.80
CA LYS A 275 9.75 -20.10 9.38
C LYS A 275 9.29 -21.02 8.23
N LYS A 276 7.99 -21.18 8.03
CA LYS A 276 7.40 -22.00 6.94
C LYS A 276 7.13 -21.19 5.68
N ARG A 277 7.15 -19.85 5.79
CA ARG A 277 6.97 -18.90 4.70
C ARG A 277 8.22 -18.85 3.81
N PHE A 278 8.17 -18.15 2.70
CA PHE A 278 9.37 -17.84 1.91
C PHE A 278 10.36 -17.03 2.71
N LYS A 279 11.67 -17.34 2.59
CA LYS A 279 12.74 -16.64 3.32
C LYS A 279 13.01 -15.25 2.76
N ASN A 280 12.86 -15.10 1.43
CA ASN A 280 13.08 -13.87 0.71
C ASN A 280 12.24 -13.83 -0.57
N VAL A 281 12.17 -12.66 -1.16
CA VAL A 281 11.40 -12.38 -2.38
C VAL A 281 11.95 -13.13 -3.60
N GLY A 282 13.27 -13.33 -3.67
CA GLY A 282 13.93 -14.01 -4.77
C GLY A 282 13.45 -15.45 -4.99
N GLU A 283 13.13 -16.18 -3.90
CA GLU A 283 12.56 -17.54 -4.01
C GLU A 283 11.22 -17.53 -4.77
N ILE A 284 10.36 -16.54 -4.52
CA ILE A 284 9.06 -16.40 -5.16
C ILE A 284 9.24 -16.04 -6.65
N LEU A 285 10.10 -15.07 -6.94
CA LEU A 285 10.42 -14.65 -8.31
C LEU A 285 10.94 -15.81 -9.15
N TRP A 286 11.82 -16.61 -8.59
CA TRP A 286 12.36 -17.80 -9.28
C TRP A 286 11.25 -18.81 -9.61
N LEU A 287 10.34 -19.10 -8.68
CA LEU A 287 9.21 -20.00 -8.90
C LEU A 287 8.27 -19.48 -9.99
N ILE A 288 7.88 -18.20 -9.95
CA ILE A 288 7.01 -17.59 -10.96
C ILE A 288 7.64 -17.62 -12.36
N GLN A 289 8.94 -17.39 -12.47
CA GLN A 289 9.66 -17.45 -13.75
C GLN A 289 9.74 -18.88 -14.27
N SER A 290 9.93 -19.87 -13.40
CA SER A 290 9.99 -21.28 -13.75
C SER A 290 8.66 -21.80 -14.27
N THR A 291 7.54 -21.45 -13.63
CA THR A 291 6.18 -21.78 -14.10
C THR A 291 5.86 -21.16 -15.46
N SER A 292 6.40 -20.00 -15.77
CA SER A 292 6.22 -19.32 -17.06
C SER A 292 7.01 -19.97 -18.20
N LYS A 293 8.17 -20.58 -17.93
CA LYS A 293 9.01 -21.27 -18.94
C LYS A 293 8.44 -22.61 -19.39
N VAL A 294 7.78 -23.34 -18.51
CA VAL A 294 7.13 -24.62 -18.84
C VAL A 294 6.05 -24.42 -19.90
N LYS A 295 5.27 -23.33 -19.85
CA LYS A 295 4.24 -23.01 -20.85
C LYS A 295 4.81 -22.78 -22.25
N LYS A 296 5.99 -22.16 -22.37
CA LYS A 296 6.64 -21.97 -23.70
C LYS A 296 7.11 -23.30 -24.33
N ARG A 297 7.56 -24.27 -23.54
CA ARG A 297 8.02 -25.56 -24.04
C ARG A 297 6.89 -26.41 -24.58
N PHE A 298 5.70 -26.41 -23.93
CA PHE A 298 4.54 -27.20 -24.40
C PHE A 298 3.90 -26.62 -25.66
N ILE A 299 3.92 -25.31 -25.87
CA ILE A 299 3.35 -24.67 -27.07
C ILE A 299 4.24 -24.97 -28.30
N TYR A 300 5.57 -25.00 -28.14
CA TYR A 300 6.47 -25.34 -29.25
C TYR A 300 6.47 -26.82 -29.61
N SER A 301 6.22 -27.75 -28.66
CA SER A 301 6.13 -29.19 -28.95
C SER A 301 4.82 -29.58 -29.64
N SER A 302 3.73 -28.84 -29.45
CA SER A 302 2.46 -29.10 -30.12
C SER A 302 2.38 -28.56 -31.55
N GLN A 303 3.21 -27.57 -31.91
CA GLN A 303 3.30 -27.03 -33.28
C GLN A 303 4.20 -27.88 -34.22
N THR A 304 5.12 -28.68 -33.68
CA THR A 304 6.00 -29.55 -34.44
C THR A 304 5.35 -30.90 -34.85
N PHE A 305 4.16 -31.21 -34.34
CA PHE A 305 3.46 -32.47 -34.64
C PHE A 305 2.39 -32.37 -35.75
N GLN A 306 2.14 -31.18 -36.33
CA GLN A 306 1.16 -30.99 -37.43
C GLN A 306 1.80 -30.80 -38.81
N GLY A 307 3.08 -31.10 -38.99
CA GLY A 307 3.82 -30.88 -40.23
C GLY A 307 4.42 -32.12 -40.85
N SER A 308 3.80 -33.31 -40.75
CA SER A 308 4.31 -34.51 -41.43
C SER A 308 3.18 -35.50 -41.74
N THR A 309 2.29 -35.08 -42.66
CA THR A 309 1.50 -36.02 -43.49
C THR A 309 1.12 -35.28 -44.78
N ALA A 310 1.97 -35.43 -45.79
CA ALA A 310 1.63 -35.27 -47.20
C ALA A 310 2.57 -36.18 -47.99
#